data_98f638084a456a01117c13291aab5402
#
_entry.id   98f638084a456a01117c13291aab5402
#
_cell.length_a   1.000
_cell.length_b   1.000
_cell.length_c   1.000
_cell.angle_alpha   90.00
_cell.angle_beta   90.00
_cell.angle_gamma   90.00
#
_symmetry.space_group_name_H-M   'P 1'
#
loop_
_entity.id
_entity.type
_entity.pdbx_description
1 polymer ?
#
loop_
_entity_poly.entity_id
_entity_poly.type
_entity_poly.pdbx_seq_one_letter_code
_entity_poly.pdbx_strand_id
1 'polypeptide(L)'
;TMGGTGATLVVPFMFMWLTKSKRNRAIGRASVVPTFFGVNEPILFGAPLVLNPIFFIPFIFAPIANVWIFKFFIETLGMNSFTANLPWTTPAPLGLVLGTNFQVLSFILAALLIVVDVVIYYPFLKVYDEQILEEERSGKSNDELKEKVAANFNTAKADAILEKAGVEAAQNTITEETNVLVLCAGGG
;
A
#
# COMPACT_ATOMS: atom_id res chain seq x y z
N THR A 1 18.29 3.10 -3.48
CA THR A 1 16.94 3.52 -3.90
C THR A 1 16.24 4.26 -2.75
N MET A 2 15.37 5.20 -3.07
CA MET A 2 14.66 6.03 -2.09
C MET A 2 13.52 5.23 -1.42
N GLY A 3 13.62 4.95 -0.11
CA GLY A 3 12.55 4.34 0.69
C GLY A 3 12.33 2.84 0.48
N GLY A 4 13.39 2.07 0.30
CA GLY A 4 13.33 0.62 0.16
C GLY A 4 13.16 0.15 -1.29
N THR A 5 12.64 -1.06 -1.48
CA THR A 5 12.45 -1.68 -2.80
C THR A 5 11.45 -0.89 -3.64
N GLY A 6 11.78 -0.62 -4.90
CA GLY A 6 10.89 0.10 -5.83
C GLY A 6 10.90 1.63 -5.67
N ALA A 7 11.82 2.21 -4.89
CA ALA A 7 11.87 3.65 -4.62
C ALA A 7 10.53 4.21 -4.08
N THR A 8 9.95 3.51 -3.11
CA THR A 8 8.58 3.74 -2.63
C THR A 8 8.43 4.83 -1.57
N LEU A 9 9.47 5.61 -1.29
CA LEU A 9 9.42 6.67 -0.26
C LEU A 9 8.24 7.63 -0.44
N VAL A 10 7.97 8.03 -1.67
CA VAL A 10 6.92 9.01 -2.00
C VAL A 10 5.52 8.41 -1.99
N VAL A 11 5.39 7.10 -2.18
CA VAL A 11 4.11 6.42 -2.38
C VAL A 11 3.17 6.58 -1.17
N PRO A 12 3.56 6.34 0.10
CA PRO A 12 2.68 6.53 1.25
C PRO A 12 2.18 7.98 1.39
N PHE A 13 3.04 8.97 1.09
CA PHE A 13 2.64 10.38 1.11
C PHE A 13 1.62 10.69 0.01
N MET A 14 1.84 10.15 -1.19
CA MET A 14 0.90 10.28 -2.30
C MET A 14 -0.45 9.61 -1.97
N PHE A 15 -0.42 8.43 -1.36
CA PHE A 15 -1.63 7.74 -0.88
C PHE A 15 -2.37 8.57 0.17
N MET A 16 -1.65 9.22 1.08
CA MET A 16 -2.25 10.04 2.13
C MET A 16 -2.93 11.32 1.58
N TRP A 17 -2.31 11.99 0.60
CA TRP A 17 -2.73 13.32 0.15
C TRP A 17 -3.49 13.34 -1.17
N LEU A 18 -3.15 12.45 -2.11
CA LEU A 18 -3.66 12.50 -3.48
C LEU A 18 -4.83 11.54 -3.72
N THR A 19 -4.98 10.47 -2.92
CA THR A 19 -6.06 9.49 -3.13
C THR A 19 -7.39 9.96 -2.53
N LYS A 20 -8.48 9.59 -3.20
CA LYS A 20 -9.85 9.85 -2.77
C LYS A 20 -10.43 8.71 -1.95
N SER A 21 -9.98 7.46 -2.20
CA SER A 21 -10.39 6.28 -1.45
C SER A 21 -10.00 6.38 0.02
N LYS A 22 -10.94 6.09 0.91
CA LYS A 22 -10.70 6.05 2.36
C LYS A 22 -9.73 4.93 2.73
N ARG A 23 -9.83 3.79 2.04
CA ARG A 23 -8.95 2.63 2.21
C ARG A 23 -7.50 3.00 1.88
N ASN A 24 -7.26 3.57 0.69
CA ASN A 24 -5.94 3.96 0.24
C ASN A 24 -5.31 5.00 1.18
N ARG A 25 -6.09 5.97 1.63
CA ARG A 25 -5.62 7.00 2.57
C ARG A 25 -5.23 6.42 3.93
N ALA A 26 -5.97 5.42 4.43
CA ALA A 26 -5.63 4.72 5.68
C ALA A 26 -4.31 3.93 5.54
N ILE A 27 -4.13 3.21 4.43
CA ILE A 27 -2.89 2.49 4.11
C ILE A 27 -1.71 3.47 4.02
N GLY A 28 -1.89 4.59 3.32
CA GLY A 28 -0.87 5.63 3.23
C GLY A 28 -0.41 6.12 4.61
N ARG A 29 -1.36 6.48 5.48
CA ARG A 29 -1.06 6.95 6.84
C ARG A 29 -0.31 5.91 7.68
N ALA A 30 -0.73 4.66 7.62
CA ALA A 30 -0.07 3.57 8.34
C ALA A 30 1.34 3.29 7.85
N SER A 31 1.61 3.56 6.57
CA SER A 31 2.88 3.23 5.90
C SER A 31 3.91 4.36 5.89
N VAL A 32 3.51 5.62 6.16
CA VAL A 32 4.43 6.79 6.10
C VAL A 32 5.65 6.59 6.99
N VAL A 33 5.43 6.29 8.26
CA VAL A 33 6.52 6.20 9.24
C VAL A 33 7.46 5.02 8.92
N PRO A 34 6.97 3.78 8.74
CA PRO A 34 7.84 2.67 8.39
C PRO A 34 8.64 2.92 7.11
N THR A 35 7.99 3.40 6.04
CA THR A 35 8.65 3.63 4.74
C THR A 35 9.70 4.72 4.82
N PHE A 36 9.51 5.74 5.66
CA PHE A 36 10.51 6.76 5.90
C PHE A 36 11.83 6.19 6.44
N PHE A 37 11.73 5.17 7.29
CA PHE A 37 12.87 4.43 7.84
C PHE A 37 13.32 3.22 6.98
N GLY A 38 12.87 3.14 5.74
CA GLY A 38 13.28 2.11 4.79
C GLY A 38 12.49 0.79 4.87
N VAL A 39 11.48 0.70 5.76
CA VAL A 39 10.59 -0.46 5.93
C VAL A 39 9.33 -0.21 5.10
N ASN A 40 9.31 -0.69 3.86
CA ASN A 40 8.21 -0.42 2.94
C ASN A 40 7.20 -1.57 2.80
N GLU A 41 7.34 -2.64 3.56
CA GLU A 41 6.41 -3.77 3.56
C GLU A 41 4.95 -3.38 3.79
N PRO A 42 4.62 -2.43 4.71
CA PRO A 42 3.23 -2.05 4.93
C PRO A 42 2.55 -1.47 3.68
N ILE A 43 3.27 -0.70 2.85
CA ILE A 43 2.70 -0.17 1.61
C ILE A 43 2.73 -1.23 0.49
N LEU A 44 3.75 -2.10 0.45
CA LEU A 44 3.87 -3.14 -0.56
C LEU A 44 2.72 -4.16 -0.49
N PHE A 45 2.33 -4.54 0.72
CA PHE A 45 1.26 -5.52 0.94
C PHE A 45 -0.10 -4.85 1.16
N GLY A 46 -0.16 -3.71 1.81
CA GLY A 46 -1.40 -2.98 2.06
C GLY A 46 -2.07 -2.46 0.78
N ALA A 47 -1.28 -1.97 -0.17
CA ALA A 47 -1.74 -1.50 -1.47
C ALA A 47 -1.30 -2.43 -2.63
N PRO A 48 -1.16 -3.70 -2.45
CA PRO A 48 -0.43 -4.76 -3.16
C PRO A 48 0.40 -4.26 -4.35
N LEU A 49 1.36 -3.35 -4.08
CA LEU A 49 2.18 -2.71 -5.10
C LEU A 49 2.94 -3.71 -5.98
N VAL A 50 3.41 -4.81 -5.37
CA VAL A 50 4.19 -5.84 -6.07
C VAL A 50 3.31 -6.72 -6.94
N LEU A 51 2.09 -7.00 -6.49
CA LEU A 51 1.16 -7.91 -7.19
C LEU A 51 0.22 -7.19 -8.15
N ASN A 52 0.16 -5.87 -8.10
CA ASN A 52 -0.71 -5.09 -8.97
C ASN A 52 0.01 -4.75 -10.28
N PRO A 53 -0.51 -5.16 -11.45
CA PRO A 53 0.11 -4.88 -12.74
C PRO A 53 0.26 -3.38 -13.03
N ILE A 54 -0.58 -2.54 -12.44
CA ILE A 54 -0.50 -1.08 -12.61
C ILE A 54 0.80 -0.55 -11.99
N PHE A 55 1.13 -0.99 -10.78
CA PHE A 55 2.32 -0.53 -10.08
C PHE A 55 3.60 -1.24 -10.49
N PHE A 56 3.51 -2.34 -11.23
CA PHE A 56 4.69 -3.09 -11.70
C PHE A 56 5.64 -2.22 -12.52
N ILE A 57 5.08 -1.38 -13.39
CA ILE A 57 5.87 -0.48 -14.24
C ILE A 57 6.64 0.54 -13.39
N PRO A 58 6.00 1.41 -12.57
CA PRO A 58 6.74 2.39 -11.79
C PRO A 58 7.66 1.74 -10.75
N PHE A 59 7.31 0.59 -10.20
CA PHE A 59 8.12 -0.16 -9.24
C PHE A 59 9.49 -0.59 -9.80
N ILE A 60 9.57 -0.89 -11.09
CA ILE A 60 10.82 -1.23 -11.77
C ILE A 60 11.52 0.03 -12.29
N PHE A 61 10.79 0.95 -12.92
CA PHE A 61 11.40 2.09 -13.60
C PHE A 61 11.91 3.18 -12.65
N ALA A 62 11.25 3.41 -11.51
CA ALA A 62 11.68 4.43 -10.57
C ALA A 62 13.08 4.16 -9.99
N PRO A 63 13.42 2.95 -9.49
CA PRO A 63 14.78 2.65 -9.05
C PRO A 63 15.82 2.77 -10.17
N ILE A 64 15.47 2.36 -11.39
CA ILE A 64 16.39 2.47 -12.55
C ILE A 64 16.68 3.94 -12.85
N ALA A 65 15.64 4.79 -12.90
CA ALA A 65 15.80 6.22 -13.13
C ALA A 65 16.66 6.86 -12.02
N ASN A 66 16.42 6.49 -10.76
CA ASN A 66 17.19 6.99 -9.63
C ASN A 66 18.68 6.64 -9.72
N VAL A 67 19.01 5.41 -10.12
CA VAL A 67 20.40 4.97 -10.30
C VAL A 67 21.07 5.73 -11.44
N TRP A 68 20.38 5.92 -12.58
CA TRP A 68 20.92 6.67 -13.72
C TRP A 68 21.17 8.15 -13.38
N ILE A 69 20.23 8.79 -12.69
CA ILE A 69 20.39 10.19 -12.25
C ILE A 69 21.55 10.30 -11.26
N PHE A 70 21.63 9.37 -10.29
CA PHE A 70 22.73 9.33 -9.32
C PHE A 70 24.09 9.17 -10.03
N LYS A 71 24.19 8.25 -10.99
CA LYS A 71 25.40 8.05 -11.80
C LYS A 71 25.77 9.33 -12.56
N PHE A 72 24.81 10.00 -13.19
CA PHE A 72 25.03 11.25 -13.89
C PHE A 72 25.62 12.33 -12.97
N PHE A 73 25.11 12.46 -11.74
CA PHE A 73 25.64 13.41 -10.77
C PHE A 73 27.08 13.12 -10.34
N ILE A 74 27.45 11.85 -10.23
CA ILE A 74 28.84 11.47 -9.91
C ILE A 74 29.76 11.75 -11.09
N GLU A 75 29.44 11.28 -12.30
CA GLU A 75 30.32 11.33 -13.45
C GLU A 75 30.45 12.74 -14.07
N THR A 76 29.34 13.50 -14.09
CA THR A 76 29.31 14.81 -14.79
C THR A 76 29.50 15.98 -13.83
N LEU A 77 28.94 15.93 -12.64
CA LEU A 77 28.97 17.01 -11.65
C LEU A 77 30.04 16.81 -10.57
N GLY A 78 30.79 15.69 -10.62
CA GLY A 78 31.87 15.40 -9.68
C GLY A 78 31.41 15.20 -8.23
N MET A 79 30.17 14.70 -8.05
CA MET A 79 29.67 14.39 -6.70
C MET A 79 30.43 13.19 -6.12
N ASN A 80 30.71 13.23 -4.80
CA ASN A 80 31.34 12.09 -4.15
C ASN A 80 30.41 10.86 -4.20
N SER A 81 31.02 9.70 -4.46
CA SER A 81 30.35 8.42 -4.28
C SER A 81 30.09 8.14 -2.80
N PHE A 82 29.33 7.09 -2.51
CA PHE A 82 29.13 6.67 -1.11
C PHE A 82 30.45 6.29 -0.46
N THR A 83 30.77 6.98 0.63
CA THR A 83 32.01 6.78 1.41
C THR A 83 31.77 6.07 2.74
N ALA A 84 30.52 6.06 3.21
CA ALA A 84 30.15 5.46 4.51
C ALA A 84 29.05 4.39 4.36
N ASN A 85 29.23 3.28 5.07
CA ASN A 85 28.19 2.28 5.23
C ASN A 85 27.24 2.71 6.34
N LEU A 86 26.02 3.08 5.97
CA LEU A 86 24.98 3.48 6.91
C LEU A 86 24.05 2.31 7.22
N PRO A 87 23.45 2.29 8.43
CA PRO A 87 22.40 1.32 8.75
C PRO A 87 21.26 1.42 7.74
N TRP A 88 20.70 0.29 7.36
CA TRP A 88 19.59 0.20 6.40
C TRP A 88 18.31 0.95 6.86
N THR A 89 18.17 1.18 8.17
CA THR A 89 17.06 1.95 8.77
C THR A 89 17.24 3.47 8.65
N THR A 90 18.36 3.94 8.08
CA THR A 90 18.56 5.37 7.88
C THR A 90 17.56 5.92 6.86
N PRO A 91 16.84 7.02 7.18
CA PRO A 91 15.93 7.65 6.22
C PRO A 91 16.65 7.95 4.90
N ALA A 92 16.06 7.54 3.76
CA ALA A 92 16.71 7.55 2.47
C ALA A 92 17.30 8.91 2.06
N PRO A 93 16.61 10.06 2.23
CA PRO A 93 17.20 11.37 1.93
C PRO A 93 18.41 11.71 2.81
N LEU A 94 18.33 11.37 4.11
CA LEU A 94 19.43 11.57 5.05
C LEU A 94 20.58 10.61 4.74
N GLY A 95 20.28 9.36 4.41
CA GLY A 95 21.27 8.36 4.02
C GLY A 95 22.07 8.77 2.79
N LEU A 96 21.43 9.41 1.82
CA LEU A 96 22.10 9.93 0.63
C LEU A 96 23.08 11.07 1.01
N VAL A 97 22.63 12.02 1.80
CA VAL A 97 23.45 13.18 2.22
C VAL A 97 24.62 12.75 3.12
N LEU A 98 24.36 11.89 4.11
CA LEU A 98 25.37 11.35 5.00
C LEU A 98 26.40 10.48 4.26
N GLY A 99 25.92 9.63 3.36
CA GLY A 99 26.76 8.72 2.59
C GLY A 99 27.70 9.41 1.61
N THR A 100 27.34 10.61 1.15
CA THR A 100 28.13 11.42 0.21
C THR A 100 28.89 12.57 0.89
N ASN A 101 29.05 12.50 2.21
CA ASN A 101 29.83 13.46 3.01
C ASN A 101 29.29 14.92 2.98
N PHE A 102 27.98 15.09 3.12
CA PHE A 102 27.30 16.40 3.22
C PHE A 102 27.54 17.38 2.05
N GLN A 103 27.76 16.87 0.85
CA GLN A 103 27.88 17.76 -0.31
C GLN A 103 26.56 18.49 -0.61
N VAL A 104 26.65 19.76 -1.01
CA VAL A 104 25.47 20.55 -1.42
C VAL A 104 24.73 19.88 -2.59
N LEU A 105 25.47 19.27 -3.53
CA LEU A 105 24.89 18.50 -4.62
C LEU A 105 24.01 17.37 -4.16
N SER A 106 24.31 16.74 -3.02
CA SER A 106 23.51 15.62 -2.47
C SER A 106 22.14 16.06 -2.01
N PHE A 107 21.99 17.27 -1.49
CA PHE A 107 20.67 17.83 -1.15
C PHE A 107 19.84 18.08 -2.41
N ILE A 108 20.45 18.65 -3.45
CA ILE A 108 19.80 18.90 -4.73
C ILE A 108 19.38 17.57 -5.36
N LEU A 109 20.27 16.58 -5.33
CA LEU A 109 19.98 15.25 -5.86
C LEU A 109 18.85 14.58 -5.07
N ALA A 110 18.84 14.64 -3.73
CA ALA A 110 17.77 14.07 -2.92
C ALA A 110 16.40 14.68 -3.28
N ALA A 111 16.34 16.00 -3.40
CA ALA A 111 15.12 16.68 -3.83
C ALA A 111 14.69 16.29 -5.26
N LEU A 112 15.64 16.22 -6.17
CA LEU A 112 15.38 15.81 -7.57
C LEU A 112 14.83 14.38 -7.64
N LEU A 113 15.43 13.43 -6.93
CA LEU A 113 14.98 12.04 -6.92
C LEU A 113 13.56 11.89 -6.36
N ILE A 114 13.22 12.66 -5.31
CA ILE A 114 11.85 12.69 -4.77
C ILE A 114 10.87 13.18 -5.83
N VAL A 115 11.21 14.26 -6.55
CA VAL A 115 10.35 14.79 -7.63
C VAL A 115 10.19 13.78 -8.76
N VAL A 116 11.27 13.14 -9.19
CA VAL A 116 11.24 12.11 -10.23
C VAL A 116 10.36 10.93 -9.83
N ASP A 117 10.51 10.43 -8.59
CA ASP A 117 9.69 9.34 -8.08
C ASP A 117 8.20 9.72 -8.04
N VAL A 118 7.86 10.95 -7.61
CA VAL A 118 6.49 11.46 -7.64
C VAL A 118 5.94 11.48 -9.07
N VAL A 119 6.69 12.00 -10.02
CA VAL A 119 6.28 12.10 -11.44
C VAL A 119 6.03 10.71 -12.04
N ILE A 120 6.91 9.74 -11.74
CA ILE A 120 6.78 8.37 -12.24
C ILE A 120 5.57 7.67 -11.63
N TYR A 121 5.34 7.77 -10.30
CA TYR A 121 4.25 7.09 -9.62
C TYR A 121 2.88 7.76 -9.81
N TYR A 122 2.82 9.07 -10.06
CA TYR A 122 1.58 9.84 -10.11
C TYR A 122 0.51 9.29 -11.06
N PRO A 123 0.80 9.01 -12.35
CA PRO A 123 -0.22 8.52 -13.28
C PRO A 123 -0.78 7.16 -12.87
N PHE A 124 0.08 6.27 -12.37
CA PHE A 124 -0.31 4.93 -11.95
C PHE A 124 -1.14 4.94 -10.67
N LEU A 125 -0.80 5.84 -9.73
CA LEU A 125 -1.59 6.05 -8.53
C LEU A 125 -3.02 6.50 -8.86
N LYS A 126 -3.18 7.40 -9.82
CA LYS A 126 -4.48 7.91 -10.21
C LYS A 126 -5.36 6.81 -10.79
N VAL A 127 -4.81 5.98 -11.67
CA VAL A 127 -5.52 4.83 -12.25
C VAL A 127 -5.92 3.83 -11.16
N TYR A 128 -5.02 3.54 -10.24
CA TYR A 128 -5.29 2.64 -9.13
C TYR A 128 -6.38 3.17 -8.18
N ASP A 129 -6.33 4.47 -7.84
CA ASP A 129 -7.33 5.06 -6.96
C ASP A 129 -8.73 5.05 -7.60
N GLU A 130 -8.83 5.26 -8.90
CA GLU A 130 -10.08 5.15 -9.66
C GLU A 130 -10.65 3.72 -9.59
N GLN A 131 -9.82 2.69 -9.75
CA GLN A 131 -10.25 1.29 -9.62
C GLN A 131 -10.77 0.97 -8.22
N ILE A 132 -10.06 1.38 -7.18
CA ILE A 132 -10.51 1.15 -5.80
C ILE A 132 -11.81 1.92 -5.49
N LEU A 133 -11.99 3.12 -6.05
CA LEU A 133 -13.25 3.87 -5.91
C LEU A 133 -14.42 3.17 -6.59
N GLU A 134 -14.20 2.55 -7.74
CA GLU A 134 -15.22 1.75 -8.42
C GLU A 134 -15.57 0.49 -7.61
N GLU A 135 -14.59 -0.20 -7.04
CA GLU A 135 -14.80 -1.32 -6.13
C GLU A 135 -15.60 -0.90 -4.88
N GLU A 136 -15.24 0.23 -4.25
CA GLU A 136 -15.95 0.77 -3.10
C GLU A 136 -17.41 1.14 -3.45
N ARG A 137 -17.65 1.66 -4.65
CA ARG A 137 -19.00 1.99 -5.15
C ARG A 137 -19.80 0.72 -5.44
N SER A 138 -19.20 -0.27 -6.08
CA SER A 138 -19.82 -1.57 -6.37
C SER A 138 -20.17 -2.32 -5.10
N GLY A 139 -19.28 -2.30 -4.09
CA GLY A 139 -19.53 -2.89 -2.78
C GLY A 139 -20.73 -2.27 -2.08
N LYS A 140 -20.83 -0.93 -2.07
CA LYS A 140 -22.00 -0.23 -1.51
C LYS A 140 -23.28 -0.53 -2.28
N SER A 141 -23.23 -0.59 -3.61
CA SER A 141 -24.39 -0.94 -4.44
C SER A 141 -24.89 -2.36 -4.14
N ASN A 142 -23.98 -3.32 -3.93
CA ASN A 142 -24.35 -4.69 -3.56
C ASN A 142 -24.94 -4.77 -2.15
N ASP A 143 -24.46 -4.00 -1.19
CA ASP A 143 -25.00 -3.95 0.16
C ASP A 143 -26.38 -3.31 0.20
N GLU A 144 -26.61 -2.22 -0.55
CA GLU A 144 -27.92 -1.61 -0.74
C GLU A 144 -28.90 -2.56 -1.46
N LEU A 145 -28.41 -3.36 -2.42
CA LEU A 145 -29.23 -4.35 -3.10
C LEU A 145 -29.61 -5.50 -2.15
N LYS A 146 -28.68 -5.98 -1.34
CA LYS A 146 -28.93 -6.97 -0.29
C LYS A 146 -29.96 -6.48 0.71
N GLU A 147 -29.84 -5.22 1.14
CA GLU A 147 -30.79 -4.59 2.07
C GLU A 147 -32.19 -4.48 1.46
N LYS A 148 -32.29 -4.04 0.18
CA LYS A 148 -33.57 -4.00 -0.55
C LYS A 148 -34.18 -5.38 -0.79
N VAL A 149 -33.35 -6.39 -1.09
CA VAL A 149 -33.78 -7.77 -1.25
C VAL A 149 -34.25 -8.34 0.09
N ALA A 150 -33.52 -8.08 1.18
CA ALA A 150 -33.92 -8.48 2.53
C ALA A 150 -35.23 -7.81 2.97
N ALA A 151 -35.44 -6.54 2.64
CA ALA A 151 -36.68 -5.82 2.96
C ALA A 151 -37.89 -6.33 2.13
N ASN A 152 -37.66 -6.84 0.92
CA ASN A 152 -38.70 -7.41 0.06
C ASN A 152 -38.94 -8.91 0.27
N PHE A 153 -38.04 -9.59 0.98
CA PHE A 153 -38.28 -10.97 1.40
C PHE A 153 -39.29 -10.97 2.53
N ASN A 154 -40.48 -11.50 2.22
CA ASN A 154 -41.57 -11.63 3.17
C ASN A 154 -41.02 -12.24 4.47
N THR A 155 -41.14 -11.55 5.59
CA THR A 155 -40.62 -11.90 6.92
C THR A 155 -40.90 -13.36 7.31
N ALA A 156 -42.05 -13.91 6.89
CA ALA A 156 -42.44 -15.29 7.11
C ALA A 156 -41.50 -16.34 6.47
N LYS A 157 -40.84 -16.03 5.35
CA LYS A 157 -39.85 -16.92 4.72
C LYS A 157 -38.48 -16.81 5.37
N ALA A 158 -38.12 -15.63 5.82
CA ALA A 158 -36.88 -15.41 6.56
C ALA A 158 -36.92 -16.09 7.93
N ASP A 159 -38.06 -15.99 8.62
CA ASP A 159 -38.26 -16.63 9.92
C ASP A 159 -38.26 -18.18 9.80
N ALA A 160 -38.85 -18.74 8.74
CA ALA A 160 -38.81 -20.18 8.47
C ALA A 160 -37.41 -20.71 8.11
N ILE A 161 -36.57 -19.89 7.46
CA ILE A 161 -35.17 -20.24 7.17
C ILE A 161 -34.29 -20.09 8.43
N LEU A 162 -34.52 -19.07 9.24
CA LEU A 162 -33.85 -18.88 10.51
C LEU A 162 -34.20 -19.94 11.54
N GLU A 163 -35.49 -20.38 11.57
CA GLU A 163 -35.94 -21.48 12.43
C GLU A 163 -35.30 -22.82 12.00
N LYS A 164 -35.23 -23.11 10.69
CA LYS A 164 -34.51 -24.29 10.18
C LYS A 164 -33.02 -24.24 10.48
N ALA A 165 -32.37 -23.10 10.27
CA ALA A 165 -30.95 -22.91 10.56
C ALA A 165 -30.69 -22.99 12.07
N GLY A 166 -31.58 -22.45 12.89
CA GLY A 166 -31.50 -22.53 14.34
C GLY A 166 -31.68 -23.98 14.86
N VAL A 167 -32.54 -24.76 14.27
CA VAL A 167 -32.73 -26.19 14.60
C VAL A 167 -31.50 -27.02 14.19
N GLU A 168 -30.89 -26.75 13.03
CA GLU A 168 -29.65 -27.43 12.61
C GLU A 168 -28.45 -27.01 13.51
N ALA A 169 -28.37 -25.77 13.90
CA ALA A 169 -27.33 -25.27 14.82
C ALA A 169 -27.50 -25.87 16.23
N ALA A 170 -28.74 -26.08 16.68
CA ALA A 170 -29.02 -26.69 17.98
C ALA A 170 -28.79 -28.22 18.01
N GLN A 171 -28.88 -28.90 16.86
CA GLN A 171 -28.54 -30.30 16.73
C GLN A 171 -27.04 -30.58 16.64
N ASN A 172 -26.27 -29.62 16.15
CA ASN A 172 -24.82 -29.65 16.21
C ASN A 172 -24.38 -28.99 17.51
N THR A 173 -24.35 -29.72 18.61
CA THR A 173 -23.69 -29.28 19.86
C THR A 173 -22.20 -29.11 19.57
N ILE A 174 -21.83 -27.87 19.26
CA ILE A 174 -20.44 -27.47 19.08
C ILE A 174 -19.83 -27.46 20.48
N THR A 175 -18.95 -28.41 20.76
CA THR A 175 -18.15 -28.44 21.99
C THR A 175 -17.12 -27.30 21.95
N GLU A 176 -16.60 -26.86 23.11
CA GLU A 176 -15.62 -25.78 23.18
C GLU A 176 -14.40 -26.02 22.30
N GLU A 177 -13.96 -27.25 22.12
CA GLU A 177 -12.87 -27.65 21.23
C GLU A 177 -13.19 -27.41 19.73
N THR A 178 -14.45 -27.57 19.34
CA THR A 178 -14.90 -27.33 17.96
C THR A 178 -14.97 -25.83 17.65
N ASN A 179 -15.26 -24.99 18.65
CA ASN A 179 -15.26 -23.54 18.51
C ASN A 179 -13.86 -22.98 18.20
N VAL A 180 -12.80 -23.57 18.77
CA VAL A 180 -11.41 -23.18 18.47
C VAL A 180 -11.03 -23.51 17.03
N LEU A 181 -11.48 -24.64 16.52
CA LEU A 181 -11.25 -25.09 15.13
C LEU A 181 -11.96 -24.17 14.11
N VAL A 182 -13.18 -23.74 14.39
CA VAL A 182 -13.95 -22.83 13.51
C VAL A 182 -13.32 -21.44 13.48
N LEU A 183 -12.80 -20.93 14.61
CA LEU A 183 -12.08 -19.66 14.64
C LEU A 183 -10.77 -19.67 13.85
N CYS A 184 -10.05 -20.82 13.83
CA CYS A 184 -8.85 -20.98 13.03
C CYS A 184 -9.14 -21.16 11.53
N ALA A 185 -10.27 -21.75 11.16
CA ALA A 185 -10.68 -21.96 9.77
C ALA A 185 -11.33 -20.72 9.13
N GLY A 186 -11.91 -19.84 9.92
CA GLY A 186 -12.55 -18.60 9.46
C GLY A 186 -11.61 -17.40 9.30
N GLY A 187 -10.34 -17.57 9.58
CA GLY A 187 -9.28 -16.53 9.49
C GLY A 187 -8.40 -16.63 8.26
N GLY A 188 -8.86 -17.29 7.20
CA GLY A 188 -8.18 -17.39 5.91
C GLY A 188 -8.79 -16.47 4.85
#